data_4f4b508e0e45b50273e8f0f60d085387
#
_entry.id   4f4b508e0e45b50273e8f0f60d085387
#
_cell.length_a   1.000
_cell.length_b   1.000
_cell.length_c   1.000
_cell.angle_alpha   90.00
_cell.angle_beta   90.00
_cell.angle_gamma   90.00
#
_symmetry.space_group_name_H-M   'P 1'
#
loop_
_entity.id
_entity.type
_entity.pdbx_description
1 polymer ?
#
loop_
_entity_poly.entity_id
_entity_poly.type
_entity_poly.pdbx_seq_one_letter_code
_entity_poly.pdbx_strand_id
1 'polypeptide(L)'
;MKGHKIGAVVLMSMIIAAMMLTGCGSKEAAPEKAQLVKTMQVGAKSGDAEGVYSGTVKGRYESNLAFQTGGRITARNVQLGSVVHQGDVLMTVNPQDVNQAVNQAQAQANAAQAQLELAQANLARYQALYNQDAVSAAALDQYQTAYNQAVAQYNQAQAAVQAQENQLSYTSLTADADGVISAVNAEVGQVVGAGTPVLTLVHSGDLEVQINVPENHVQDFPMGKDVAVAFWALSNQTVSGTVREISPMADPASRTYKVSISLPNPPQGMQLGMTASVTNTSPKANKNTTFVLPLSAIYQTGDKPQVWVVGKDKKLSLKDVTVTDFGNDTVQVGGLTAGDTVVTAGVQLLHEGETVRTEGDE
;
A
#
# COMPACT_ATOMS: atom_id res chain seq x y z
N MET A 1 23.67 4.96 114.25
CA MET A 1 23.16 5.47 113.02
C MET A 1 23.67 4.69 111.83
N LYS A 2 23.31 3.41 111.61
CA LYS A 2 23.73 2.57 110.50
C LYS A 2 22.65 1.52 110.07
N GLY A 3 21.36 1.74 110.37
CA GLY A 3 20.33 0.73 110.08
C GLY A 3 19.30 1.09 109.04
N HIS A 4 19.29 2.37 108.46
CA HIS A 4 18.15 2.81 107.55
C HIS A 4 18.49 2.86 106.10
N LYS A 5 19.70 2.56 105.67
CA LYS A 5 20.05 2.60 104.21
C LYS A 5 19.98 1.25 103.54
N ILE A 6 19.88 0.13 104.24
CA ILE A 6 19.77 -1.20 103.61
C ILE A 6 18.32 -1.57 103.23
N GLY A 7 17.36 -1.09 104.01
CA GLY A 7 15.95 -1.35 103.71
C GLY A 7 15.43 -0.65 102.44
N ALA A 8 15.93 0.55 102.14
CA ALA A 8 15.50 1.31 100.91
C ALA A 8 16.06 0.74 99.62
N VAL A 9 17.26 0.13 99.66
CA VAL A 9 17.89 -0.48 98.49
C VAL A 9 17.21 -1.84 98.12
N VAL A 10 16.79 -2.59 99.13
CA VAL A 10 16.07 -3.88 98.90
C VAL A 10 14.67 -3.66 98.45
N LEU A 11 13.96 -2.61 98.93
CA LEU A 11 12.61 -2.25 98.46
C LEU A 11 12.59 -1.69 97.03
N MET A 12 13.66 -0.95 96.62
CA MET A 12 13.81 -0.38 95.30
C MET A 12 14.24 -1.45 94.31
N SER A 13 14.99 -2.48 94.66
CA SER A 13 15.32 -3.63 93.82
C SER A 13 14.14 -4.55 93.59
N MET A 14 13.21 -4.68 94.54
CA MET A 14 12.00 -5.50 94.44
C MET A 14 10.90 -4.86 93.53
N ILE A 15 10.85 -3.53 93.55
CA ILE A 15 9.93 -2.76 92.67
C ILE A 15 10.48 -2.80 91.18
N ILE A 16 11.74 -2.78 90.95
CA ILE A 16 12.36 -2.91 89.63
C ILE A 16 12.17 -4.33 89.06
N ALA A 17 12.22 -5.37 89.90
CA ALA A 17 11.97 -6.73 89.48
C ALA A 17 10.48 -7.01 89.17
N ALA A 18 9.55 -6.30 89.85
CA ALA A 18 8.10 -6.44 89.54
C ALA A 18 7.66 -5.71 88.29
N MET A 19 8.40 -4.69 87.74
CA MET A 19 8.14 -4.03 86.48
C MET A 19 8.66 -4.79 85.29
N MET A 20 9.42 -5.81 85.38
CA MET A 20 9.89 -6.60 84.23
C MET A 20 9.03 -7.82 83.89
N LEU A 21 7.92 -8.10 84.62
CA LEU A 21 7.02 -9.23 84.33
C LEU A 21 5.71 -8.89 83.73
N THR A 22 5.42 -7.66 83.25
CA THR A 22 4.17 -7.26 82.59
C THR A 22 4.41 -6.82 81.17
N GLY A 23 5.20 -7.60 80.41
CA GLY A 23 5.55 -7.29 79.02
C GLY A 23 5.22 -8.45 78.06
N CYS A 24 4.12 -9.14 78.16
CA CYS A 24 3.55 -10.01 77.10
C CYS A 24 2.19 -9.47 76.73
N GLY A 25 2.16 -8.29 76.11
CA GLY A 25 1.04 -7.85 75.32
C GLY A 25 1.15 -8.53 73.95
N SER A 26 0.17 -9.41 73.63
CA SER A 26 -0.04 -9.93 72.31
C SER A 26 -0.04 -8.74 71.33
N LYS A 27 0.98 -8.65 70.47
CA LYS A 27 0.97 -7.78 69.32
C LYS A 27 -0.12 -8.28 68.41
N GLU A 28 -1.27 -7.67 68.50
CA GLU A 28 -2.32 -7.74 67.47
C GLU A 28 -1.61 -7.36 66.19
N ALA A 29 -1.47 -8.30 65.27
CA ALA A 29 -0.83 -8.09 63.97
C ALA A 29 -1.60 -6.95 63.30
N ALA A 30 -0.97 -5.80 63.11
CA ALA A 30 -1.53 -4.71 62.31
C ALA A 30 -1.98 -5.34 60.99
N PRO A 31 -3.15 -5.00 60.47
CA PRO A 31 -3.60 -5.54 59.19
C PRO A 31 -2.52 -5.28 58.15
N GLU A 32 -1.98 -6.35 57.61
CA GLU A 32 -0.96 -6.31 56.56
C GLU A 32 -1.55 -5.46 55.43
N LYS A 33 -0.95 -4.28 55.18
CA LYS A 33 -1.45 -3.39 54.11
C LYS A 33 -1.34 -4.15 52.83
N ALA A 34 -2.50 -4.48 52.24
CA ALA A 34 -2.59 -5.16 50.95
C ALA A 34 -1.65 -4.50 49.94
N GLN A 35 -0.76 -5.30 49.36
CA GLN A 35 0.27 -4.85 48.43
C GLN A 35 -0.38 -4.21 47.19
N LEU A 36 0.11 -3.03 46.78
CA LEU A 36 -0.35 -2.37 45.54
C LEU A 36 0.32 -3.04 44.35
N VAL A 37 -0.49 -3.54 43.43
CA VAL A 37 0.00 -4.20 42.22
C VAL A 37 -0.53 -3.47 40.98
N LYS A 38 0.31 -3.42 39.95
CA LYS A 38 -0.12 -2.95 38.64
C LYS A 38 -0.79 -4.10 37.88
N THR A 39 -1.98 -3.85 37.35
CA THR A 39 -2.78 -4.87 36.67
C THR A 39 -3.15 -4.45 35.26
N MET A 40 -3.41 -5.43 34.42
CA MET A 40 -3.94 -5.25 33.07
C MET A 40 -5.07 -6.25 32.83
N GLN A 41 -6.18 -5.77 32.27
CA GLN A 41 -7.27 -6.65 31.88
C GLN A 41 -6.97 -7.31 30.53
N VAL A 42 -6.99 -8.62 30.49
CA VAL A 42 -6.74 -9.43 29.30
C VAL A 42 -7.86 -9.21 28.28
N GLY A 43 -7.50 -8.81 27.05
CA GLY A 43 -8.46 -8.48 25.99
C GLY A 43 -8.88 -7.01 25.93
N ALA A 44 -8.46 -6.15 26.87
CA ALA A 44 -8.59 -4.70 26.78
C ALA A 44 -7.39 -4.13 25.98
N LYS A 45 -7.57 -3.98 24.67
CA LYS A 45 -6.59 -3.42 23.72
C LYS A 45 -5.24 -4.15 23.67
N SER A 46 -5.12 -5.07 22.76
CA SER A 46 -3.82 -5.47 22.20
C SER A 46 -3.18 -4.21 21.60
N GLY A 47 -2.10 -3.73 22.20
CA GLY A 47 -1.20 -2.78 21.56
C GLY A 47 -0.54 -3.49 20.38
N ASP A 48 -0.38 -2.74 19.27
CA ASP A 48 0.24 -3.16 18.02
C ASP A 48 -0.30 -4.50 17.48
N ALA A 49 -1.35 -4.40 16.68
CA ALA A 49 -1.83 -5.52 15.88
C ALA A 49 -0.70 -5.93 14.92
N GLU A 50 0.10 -6.92 15.29
CA GLU A 50 0.94 -7.63 14.33
C GLU A 50 0.05 -8.04 13.17
N GLY A 51 0.34 -7.49 11.97
CA GLY A 51 -0.43 -7.79 10.77
C GLY A 51 -1.35 -6.69 10.25
N VAL A 52 -1.27 -5.45 10.75
CA VAL A 52 -1.91 -4.29 10.11
C VAL A 52 -0.90 -3.56 9.23
N TYR A 53 -1.19 -3.51 7.93
CA TYR A 53 -0.34 -2.86 6.93
C TYR A 53 -1.04 -1.63 6.38
N SER A 54 -0.32 -0.51 6.36
CA SER A 54 -0.81 0.71 5.71
C SER A 54 -0.70 0.57 4.20
N GLY A 55 -1.75 0.91 3.49
CA GLY A 55 -1.83 0.89 2.04
C GLY A 55 -2.40 2.17 1.46
N THR A 56 -2.30 2.28 0.15
CA THR A 56 -2.84 3.40 -0.62
C THR A 56 -3.70 2.88 -1.75
N VAL A 57 -4.85 3.53 -1.97
CA VAL A 57 -5.72 3.26 -3.14
C VAL A 57 -5.03 3.72 -4.39
N LYS A 58 -4.87 2.82 -5.36
CA LYS A 58 -4.32 3.08 -6.68
C LYS A 58 -5.23 2.54 -7.77
N GLY A 59 -5.09 3.08 -8.96
CA GLY A 59 -5.66 2.44 -10.14
C GLY A 59 -4.88 1.17 -10.46
N ARG A 60 -5.57 0.17 -10.95
CA ARG A 60 -4.95 -1.07 -11.41
C ARG A 60 -3.99 -0.84 -12.57
N TYR A 61 -4.36 0.08 -13.48
CA TYR A 61 -3.55 0.47 -14.62
C TYR A 61 -3.33 1.98 -14.61
N GLU A 62 -2.08 2.37 -14.78
CA GLU A 62 -1.65 3.75 -14.91
C GLU A 62 -0.79 3.88 -16.17
N SER A 63 -1.13 4.85 -17.04
CA SER A 63 -0.36 5.17 -18.24
C SER A 63 0.37 6.49 -18.06
N ASN A 64 1.70 6.46 -18.27
CA ASN A 64 2.50 7.68 -18.38
C ASN A 64 2.48 8.15 -19.83
N LEU A 65 1.64 9.14 -20.13
CA LEU A 65 1.43 9.63 -21.48
C LEU A 65 2.56 10.59 -21.88
N ALA A 66 3.12 10.36 -23.05
CA ALA A 66 4.20 11.12 -23.65
C ALA A 66 3.94 11.38 -25.13
N PHE A 67 4.39 12.51 -25.65
CA PHE A 67 4.37 12.75 -27.10
C PHE A 67 5.35 11.85 -27.83
N GLN A 68 4.96 11.37 -29.01
CA GLN A 68 5.84 10.61 -29.88
C GLN A 68 6.77 11.52 -30.71
N THR A 69 6.47 12.85 -30.76
CA THR A 69 7.32 13.87 -31.38
C THR A 69 7.60 14.99 -30.39
N GLY A 70 8.81 15.58 -30.46
CA GLY A 70 9.18 16.72 -29.61
C GLY A 70 8.61 18.03 -30.14
N GLY A 71 8.38 19.00 -29.26
CA GLY A 71 7.94 20.33 -29.62
C GLY A 71 7.51 21.18 -28.43
N ARG A 72 7.14 22.44 -28.70
CA ARG A 72 6.58 23.34 -27.69
C ARG A 72 5.09 23.02 -27.51
N ILE A 73 4.64 22.80 -26.28
CA ILE A 73 3.24 22.62 -25.93
C ILE A 73 2.47 23.92 -26.25
N THR A 74 1.45 23.82 -27.10
CA THR A 74 0.61 24.95 -27.52
C THR A 74 -0.74 24.98 -26.81
N ALA A 75 -1.27 23.81 -26.43
CA ALA A 75 -2.51 23.72 -25.69
C ALA A 75 -2.49 22.54 -24.71
N ARG A 76 -3.23 22.71 -23.61
CA ARG A 76 -3.57 21.68 -22.64
C ARG A 76 -5.07 21.74 -22.36
N ASN A 77 -5.79 20.68 -22.70
CA ASN A 77 -7.25 20.63 -22.64
C ASN A 77 -7.75 19.99 -21.32
N VAL A 78 -6.84 19.47 -20.50
CA VAL A 78 -7.17 18.74 -19.27
C VAL A 78 -6.42 19.33 -18.06
N GLN A 79 -6.97 19.10 -16.88
CA GLN A 79 -6.38 19.49 -15.59
C GLN A 79 -6.22 18.26 -14.71
N LEU A 80 -5.50 18.43 -13.59
CA LEU A 80 -5.44 17.40 -12.55
C LEU A 80 -6.88 17.07 -12.09
N GLY A 81 -7.23 15.77 -12.06
CA GLY A 81 -8.56 15.30 -11.73
C GLY A 81 -9.58 15.31 -12.88
N SER A 82 -9.21 15.76 -14.08
CA SER A 82 -10.11 15.68 -15.25
C SER A 82 -10.43 14.24 -15.60
N VAL A 83 -11.72 13.93 -15.79
CA VAL A 83 -12.19 12.67 -16.37
C VAL A 83 -12.08 12.79 -17.89
N VAL A 84 -11.52 11.78 -18.54
CA VAL A 84 -11.29 11.71 -19.98
C VAL A 84 -11.74 10.39 -20.55
N HIS A 85 -12.07 10.37 -21.84
CA HIS A 85 -12.44 9.16 -22.58
C HIS A 85 -11.33 8.81 -23.58
N GLN A 86 -11.26 7.54 -23.94
CA GLN A 86 -10.33 7.06 -24.95
C GLN A 86 -10.45 7.86 -26.24
N GLY A 87 -9.33 8.38 -26.75
CA GLY A 87 -9.27 9.20 -27.95
C GLY A 87 -9.41 10.72 -27.72
N ASP A 88 -9.76 11.18 -26.51
CA ASP A 88 -9.79 12.61 -26.20
C ASP A 88 -8.41 13.25 -26.38
N VAL A 89 -8.34 14.42 -27.00
CA VAL A 89 -7.09 15.19 -27.15
C VAL A 89 -6.80 15.92 -25.85
N LEU A 90 -5.74 15.50 -25.18
CA LEU A 90 -5.32 15.99 -23.88
C LEU A 90 -4.40 17.20 -23.97
N MET A 91 -3.39 17.11 -24.83
CA MET A 91 -2.41 18.16 -25.08
C MET A 91 -2.01 18.19 -26.55
N THR A 92 -1.50 19.33 -27.00
CA THR A 92 -0.93 19.48 -28.36
C THR A 92 0.40 20.19 -28.31
N VAL A 93 1.34 19.76 -29.17
CA VAL A 93 2.57 20.49 -29.47
C VAL A 93 2.42 21.26 -30.77
N ASN A 94 3.29 22.27 -31.01
CA ASN A 94 3.24 23.08 -32.23
C ASN A 94 3.37 22.20 -33.48
N PRO A 95 2.30 22.13 -34.34
CA PRO A 95 2.31 21.28 -35.52
C PRO A 95 2.88 21.99 -36.77
N GLN A 96 3.35 23.24 -36.67
CA GLN A 96 3.63 24.09 -37.80
C GLN A 96 4.66 23.48 -38.76
N ASP A 97 5.80 23.02 -38.26
CA ASP A 97 6.85 22.43 -39.06
C ASP A 97 6.40 21.11 -39.70
N VAL A 98 5.66 20.29 -38.97
CA VAL A 98 5.12 19.02 -39.47
C VAL A 98 4.07 19.27 -40.56
N ASN A 99 3.20 20.26 -40.38
CA ASN A 99 2.23 20.66 -41.41
C ASN A 99 2.92 21.09 -42.71
N GLN A 100 4.05 21.82 -42.63
CA GLN A 100 4.81 22.19 -43.81
C GLN A 100 5.40 20.96 -44.53
N ALA A 101 5.88 19.96 -43.75
CA ALA A 101 6.37 18.69 -44.31
C ALA A 101 5.26 17.89 -45.00
N VAL A 102 4.04 17.84 -44.42
CA VAL A 102 2.86 17.26 -45.07
C VAL A 102 2.55 17.96 -46.40
N ASN A 103 2.51 19.31 -46.41
CA ASN A 103 2.22 20.06 -47.62
C ASN A 103 3.30 19.84 -48.70
N GLN A 104 4.57 19.69 -48.31
CA GLN A 104 5.68 19.39 -49.25
C GLN A 104 5.49 17.96 -49.85
N ALA A 105 5.24 16.96 -49.00
CA ALA A 105 5.00 15.61 -49.48
C ALA A 105 3.76 15.53 -50.42
N GLN A 106 2.70 16.26 -50.08
CA GLN A 106 1.48 16.33 -50.92
C GLN A 106 1.79 16.96 -52.28
N ALA A 107 2.61 18.03 -52.33
CA ALA A 107 3.01 18.63 -53.58
C ALA A 107 3.84 17.66 -54.45
N GLN A 108 4.69 16.85 -53.88
CA GLN A 108 5.43 15.79 -54.56
C GLN A 108 4.51 14.68 -55.08
N ALA A 109 3.51 14.26 -54.27
CA ALA A 109 2.52 13.30 -54.73
C ALA A 109 1.68 13.84 -55.91
N ASN A 110 1.26 15.08 -55.89
CA ASN A 110 0.56 15.73 -56.98
C ASN A 110 1.37 15.79 -58.27
N ALA A 111 2.70 16.07 -58.15
CA ALA A 111 3.59 16.05 -59.31
C ALA A 111 3.77 14.63 -59.89
N ALA A 112 3.90 13.62 -59.03
CA ALA A 112 4.01 12.22 -59.45
C ALA A 112 2.70 11.73 -60.06
N GLN A 113 1.55 12.18 -59.56
CA GLN A 113 0.25 11.91 -60.16
C GLN A 113 0.11 12.48 -61.58
N ALA A 114 0.49 13.72 -61.79
CA ALA A 114 0.49 14.31 -63.10
C ALA A 114 1.37 13.56 -64.11
N GLN A 115 2.54 13.06 -63.63
CA GLN A 115 3.43 12.24 -64.44
C GLN A 115 2.80 10.87 -64.77
N LEU A 116 2.12 10.26 -63.83
CA LEU A 116 1.37 9.02 -64.02
C LEU A 116 0.25 9.19 -65.05
N GLU A 117 -0.54 10.25 -64.97
CA GLU A 117 -1.62 10.57 -65.93
C GLU A 117 -1.07 10.75 -67.33
N LEU A 118 0.08 11.45 -67.47
CA LEU A 118 0.74 11.60 -68.76
C LEU A 118 1.21 10.24 -69.34
N ALA A 119 1.88 9.44 -68.50
CA ALA A 119 2.35 8.09 -68.91
C ALA A 119 1.16 7.16 -69.31
N GLN A 120 0.08 7.19 -68.54
CA GLN A 120 -1.15 6.47 -68.85
C GLN A 120 -1.75 6.87 -70.18
N ALA A 121 -1.87 8.19 -70.42
CA ALA A 121 -2.43 8.69 -71.71
C ALA A 121 -1.54 8.28 -72.90
N ASN A 122 -0.20 8.32 -72.72
CA ASN A 122 0.73 7.88 -73.74
C ASN A 122 0.59 6.38 -74.02
N LEU A 123 0.59 5.55 -72.97
CA LEU A 123 0.41 4.09 -73.10
C LEU A 123 -0.89 3.79 -73.85
N ALA A 124 -2.02 4.40 -73.48
CA ALA A 124 -3.29 4.17 -74.15
C ALA A 124 -3.25 4.54 -75.63
N ARG A 125 -2.57 5.66 -75.97
CA ARG A 125 -2.39 6.08 -77.36
C ARG A 125 -1.56 5.07 -78.12
N TYR A 126 -0.40 4.64 -77.61
CA TYR A 126 0.47 3.69 -78.32
C TYR A 126 -0.14 2.27 -78.36
N GLN A 127 -0.93 1.88 -77.40
CA GLN A 127 -1.73 0.66 -77.49
C GLN A 127 -2.73 0.70 -78.67
N ALA A 128 -3.42 1.83 -78.84
CA ALA A 128 -4.35 2.01 -79.98
C ALA A 128 -3.62 1.99 -81.33
N LEU A 129 -2.43 2.61 -81.45
CA LEU A 129 -1.60 2.59 -82.63
C LEU A 129 -1.01 1.20 -82.94
N TYR A 130 -0.61 0.46 -81.92
CA TYR A 130 -0.14 -0.95 -82.07
C TYR A 130 -1.25 -1.86 -82.59
N ASN A 131 -2.49 -1.70 -82.12
CA ASN A 131 -3.65 -2.46 -82.59
C ASN A 131 -4.00 -2.16 -84.06
N GLN A 132 -3.43 -1.08 -84.66
CA GLN A 132 -3.57 -0.71 -86.06
C GLN A 132 -2.31 -0.98 -86.87
N ASP A 133 -1.34 -1.76 -86.32
CA ASP A 133 -0.03 -2.05 -86.93
C ASP A 133 0.82 -0.82 -87.27
N ALA A 134 0.54 0.37 -86.61
CA ALA A 134 1.20 1.63 -86.90
C ALA A 134 2.52 1.84 -86.13
N VAL A 135 2.83 1.01 -85.09
CA VAL A 135 4.03 1.06 -84.25
C VAL A 135 4.53 -0.33 -83.95
N SER A 136 5.83 -0.44 -83.60
CA SER A 136 6.44 -1.73 -83.25
C SER A 136 6.10 -2.16 -81.80
N ALA A 137 6.17 -3.45 -81.51
CA ALA A 137 6.04 -3.98 -80.16
C ALA A 137 7.03 -3.34 -79.17
N ALA A 138 8.27 -3.14 -79.60
CA ALA A 138 9.31 -2.51 -78.78
C ALA A 138 8.96 -1.06 -78.38
N ALA A 139 8.26 -0.31 -79.23
CA ALA A 139 7.77 0.99 -78.91
C ALA A 139 6.65 0.95 -77.87
N LEU A 140 5.71 -0.01 -77.97
CA LEU A 140 4.68 -0.24 -76.97
C LEU A 140 5.27 -0.62 -75.60
N ASP A 141 6.26 -1.55 -75.57
CA ASP A 141 6.94 -1.98 -74.36
C ASP A 141 7.65 -0.85 -73.64
N GLN A 142 8.20 0.13 -74.41
CA GLN A 142 8.82 1.34 -73.84
C GLN A 142 7.78 2.16 -73.07
N TYR A 143 6.57 2.40 -73.61
CA TYR A 143 5.51 3.15 -72.91
C TYR A 143 4.90 2.37 -71.77
N GLN A 144 4.79 1.07 -71.88
CA GLN A 144 4.37 0.20 -70.76
C GLN A 144 5.35 0.30 -69.61
N THR A 145 6.66 0.26 -69.90
CA THR A 145 7.69 0.42 -68.89
C THR A 145 7.65 1.81 -68.22
N ALA A 146 7.49 2.88 -69.04
CA ALA A 146 7.33 4.24 -68.53
C ALA A 146 6.10 4.39 -67.64
N TYR A 147 4.97 3.79 -68.02
CA TYR A 147 3.77 3.75 -67.15
C TYR A 147 4.04 3.03 -65.83
N ASN A 148 4.66 1.84 -65.86
CA ASN A 148 4.98 1.09 -64.67
C ASN A 148 5.92 1.88 -63.73
N GLN A 149 6.91 2.59 -64.28
CA GLN A 149 7.80 3.49 -63.52
C GLN A 149 7.02 4.62 -62.87
N ALA A 150 6.10 5.26 -63.60
CA ALA A 150 5.28 6.35 -63.05
C ALA A 150 4.34 5.89 -61.97
N VAL A 151 3.76 4.69 -62.08
CA VAL A 151 2.95 4.03 -61.03
C VAL A 151 3.79 3.86 -59.78
N ALA A 152 5.01 3.31 -59.91
CA ALA A 152 5.92 3.08 -58.77
C ALA A 152 6.28 4.41 -58.07
N GLN A 153 6.57 5.46 -58.84
CA GLN A 153 6.92 6.77 -58.31
C GLN A 153 5.74 7.46 -57.60
N TYR A 154 4.49 7.35 -58.14
CA TYR A 154 3.31 7.81 -57.45
C TYR A 154 3.05 7.09 -56.14
N ASN A 155 3.17 5.77 -56.12
CA ASN A 155 3.00 4.99 -54.91
C ASN A 155 4.03 5.35 -53.85
N GLN A 156 5.28 5.61 -54.23
CA GLN A 156 6.33 6.07 -53.33
C GLN A 156 6.00 7.45 -52.74
N ALA A 157 5.48 8.38 -53.57
CA ALA A 157 5.10 9.72 -53.11
C ALA A 157 3.93 9.66 -52.14
N GLN A 158 2.93 8.81 -52.44
CA GLN A 158 1.78 8.58 -51.53
C GLN A 158 2.20 8.00 -50.19
N ALA A 159 3.14 7.05 -50.17
CA ALA A 159 3.67 6.52 -48.91
C ALA A 159 4.41 7.61 -48.10
N ALA A 160 5.07 8.56 -48.77
CA ALA A 160 5.70 9.69 -48.10
C ALA A 160 4.67 10.65 -47.49
N VAL A 161 3.51 10.92 -48.15
CA VAL A 161 2.43 11.68 -47.55
C VAL A 161 1.91 11.01 -46.30
N GLN A 162 1.61 9.72 -46.36
CA GLN A 162 1.09 8.96 -45.23
C GLN A 162 2.08 9.00 -44.03
N ALA A 163 3.37 8.91 -44.29
CA ALA A 163 4.39 9.02 -43.23
C ALA A 163 4.36 10.39 -42.54
N GLN A 164 4.18 11.50 -43.30
CA GLN A 164 4.08 12.83 -42.72
C GLN A 164 2.75 13.07 -42.00
N GLU A 165 1.64 12.52 -42.48
CA GLU A 165 0.34 12.57 -41.79
C GLU A 165 0.39 11.83 -40.45
N ASN A 166 1.03 10.66 -40.40
CA ASN A 166 1.28 9.97 -39.13
C ASN A 166 2.09 10.84 -38.17
N GLN A 167 3.15 11.50 -38.68
CA GLN A 167 3.96 12.41 -37.85
C GLN A 167 3.13 13.60 -37.35
N LEU A 168 2.20 14.10 -38.15
CA LEU A 168 1.26 15.15 -37.75
C LEU A 168 0.32 14.66 -36.64
N SER A 169 -0.20 13.45 -36.73
CA SER A 169 -1.04 12.87 -35.67
C SER A 169 -0.33 12.80 -34.34
N TYR A 170 1.00 12.56 -34.31
CA TYR A 170 1.81 12.49 -33.10
C TYR A 170 2.02 13.85 -32.41
N THR A 171 1.63 14.97 -33.06
CA THR A 171 1.63 16.29 -32.41
C THR A 171 0.46 16.49 -31.44
N SER A 172 -0.54 15.61 -31.46
CA SER A 172 -1.66 15.56 -30.54
C SER A 172 -1.51 14.37 -29.60
N LEU A 173 -1.51 14.62 -28.30
CA LEU A 173 -1.50 13.59 -27.28
C LEU A 173 -2.93 13.24 -26.92
N THR A 174 -3.32 12.00 -27.16
CA THR A 174 -4.66 11.50 -26.88
C THR A 174 -4.65 10.52 -25.70
N ALA A 175 -5.80 10.39 -25.03
CA ALA A 175 -6.01 9.37 -24.01
C ALA A 175 -6.01 7.98 -24.64
N ASP A 176 -5.25 7.05 -24.07
CA ASP A 176 -5.18 5.64 -24.49
C ASP A 176 -6.33 4.79 -23.94
N ALA A 177 -7.00 5.28 -22.87
CA ALA A 177 -8.13 4.65 -22.22
C ALA A 177 -9.04 5.69 -21.54
N ASP A 178 -10.24 5.26 -21.13
CA ASP A 178 -11.07 6.03 -20.21
C ASP A 178 -10.40 6.12 -18.84
N GLY A 179 -10.43 7.30 -18.21
CA GLY A 179 -9.73 7.45 -16.93
C GLY A 179 -9.77 8.85 -16.34
N VAL A 180 -8.89 9.04 -15.34
CA VAL A 180 -8.72 10.31 -14.64
C VAL A 180 -7.26 10.72 -14.68
N ILE A 181 -7.00 12.00 -14.96
CA ILE A 181 -5.64 12.57 -14.94
C ILE A 181 -5.17 12.69 -13.49
N SER A 182 -4.15 11.90 -13.13
CA SER A 182 -3.58 11.84 -11.78
C SER A 182 -2.35 12.71 -11.59
N ALA A 183 -1.65 13.08 -12.69
CA ALA A 183 -0.52 14.00 -12.63
C ALA A 183 -0.39 14.80 -13.94
N VAL A 184 0.06 16.04 -13.81
CA VAL A 184 0.43 16.94 -14.93
C VAL A 184 1.88 17.34 -14.72
N ASN A 185 2.78 16.88 -15.60
CA ASN A 185 4.23 17.06 -15.48
C ASN A 185 4.79 18.12 -16.44
N ALA A 186 3.93 18.69 -17.31
CA ALA A 186 4.34 19.72 -18.27
C ALA A 186 3.24 20.75 -18.51
N GLU A 187 3.63 22.00 -18.76
CA GLU A 187 2.72 23.13 -18.94
C GLU A 187 2.81 23.74 -20.34
N VAL A 188 1.76 24.50 -20.72
CA VAL A 188 1.70 25.25 -21.99
C VAL A 188 2.89 26.20 -22.10
N GLY A 189 3.53 26.21 -23.25
CA GLY A 189 4.75 26.99 -23.52
C GLY A 189 6.05 26.25 -23.28
N GLN A 190 6.04 25.15 -22.55
CA GLN A 190 7.22 24.30 -22.31
C GLN A 190 7.58 23.52 -23.57
N VAL A 191 8.89 23.30 -23.79
CA VAL A 191 9.40 22.42 -24.84
C VAL A 191 9.67 21.04 -24.24
N VAL A 192 9.09 20.00 -24.86
CA VAL A 192 9.23 18.61 -24.45
C VAL A 192 9.85 17.76 -25.53
N GLY A 193 10.60 16.74 -25.13
CA GLY A 193 11.17 15.75 -26.04
C GLY A 193 10.20 14.59 -26.27
N ALA A 194 10.39 13.87 -27.38
CA ALA A 194 9.70 12.62 -27.63
C ALA A 194 9.96 11.62 -26.49
N GLY A 195 8.93 10.91 -26.02
CA GLY A 195 9.02 9.93 -24.95
C GLY A 195 9.11 10.51 -23.51
N THR A 196 9.12 11.84 -23.36
CA THR A 196 9.09 12.47 -22.02
C THR A 196 7.67 12.43 -21.46
N PRO A 197 7.40 11.79 -20.30
CA PRO A 197 6.06 11.75 -19.69
C PRO A 197 5.57 13.16 -19.33
N VAL A 198 4.41 13.55 -19.86
CA VAL A 198 3.79 14.87 -19.62
C VAL A 198 2.52 14.80 -18.80
N LEU A 199 1.81 13.68 -18.84
CA LEU A 199 0.60 13.38 -18.07
C LEU A 199 0.67 11.97 -17.52
N THR A 200 0.01 11.73 -16.38
CA THR A 200 -0.29 10.38 -15.91
C THR A 200 -1.80 10.18 -15.90
N LEU A 201 -2.25 9.17 -16.61
CA LEU A 201 -3.65 8.75 -16.70
C LEU A 201 -3.85 7.49 -15.86
N VAL A 202 -4.75 7.52 -14.90
CA VAL A 202 -5.22 6.34 -14.18
C VAL A 202 -6.48 5.86 -14.89
N HIS A 203 -6.46 4.62 -15.37
CA HIS A 203 -7.59 4.06 -16.11
C HIS A 203 -8.81 3.90 -15.22
N SER A 204 -9.99 4.18 -15.76
CA SER A 204 -11.26 3.87 -15.13
C SER A 204 -11.42 2.35 -15.00
N GLY A 205 -11.97 1.90 -13.86
CA GLY A 205 -12.19 0.48 -13.60
C GLY A 205 -11.78 0.08 -12.20
N ASP A 206 -11.11 -1.05 -12.09
CA ASP A 206 -10.76 -1.65 -10.82
C ASP A 206 -9.74 -0.79 -10.05
N LEU A 207 -10.17 -0.27 -8.91
CA LEU A 207 -9.26 0.31 -7.93
C LEU A 207 -8.73 -0.80 -7.01
N GLU A 208 -7.48 -0.66 -6.62
CA GLU A 208 -6.78 -1.62 -5.78
C GLU A 208 -6.15 -0.91 -4.58
N VAL A 209 -5.98 -1.64 -3.48
CA VAL A 209 -5.15 -1.17 -2.37
C VAL A 209 -3.78 -1.80 -2.49
N GLN A 210 -2.76 -0.96 -2.54
CA GLN A 210 -1.38 -1.39 -2.60
C GLN A 210 -0.73 -1.21 -1.24
N ILE A 211 -0.18 -2.30 -0.68
CA ILE A 211 0.58 -2.33 0.58
C ILE A 211 2.01 -2.75 0.34
N ASN A 212 2.88 -2.40 1.27
CA ASN A 212 4.26 -2.85 1.32
C ASN A 212 4.42 -3.80 2.51
N VAL A 213 4.77 -5.05 2.22
CA VAL A 213 4.88 -6.12 3.21
C VAL A 213 6.36 -6.51 3.39
N PRO A 214 6.91 -6.52 4.61
CA PRO A 214 8.27 -6.99 4.87
C PRO A 214 8.48 -8.45 4.44
N GLU A 215 9.71 -8.81 4.11
CA GLU A 215 10.06 -10.13 3.58
C GLU A 215 9.64 -11.29 4.51
N ASN A 216 9.78 -11.12 5.81
CA ASN A 216 9.40 -12.13 6.82
C ASN A 216 7.89 -12.38 6.92
N HIS A 217 7.05 -11.48 6.38
CA HIS A 217 5.59 -11.56 6.43
C HIS A 217 4.93 -11.74 5.06
N VAL A 218 5.69 -11.75 3.96
CA VAL A 218 5.11 -11.91 2.61
C VAL A 218 4.38 -13.24 2.43
N GLN A 219 4.84 -14.29 3.11
CA GLN A 219 4.19 -15.61 3.10
C GLN A 219 2.79 -15.61 3.72
N ASP A 220 2.48 -14.61 4.53
CA ASP A 220 1.15 -14.43 5.14
C ASP A 220 0.12 -13.90 4.15
N PHE A 221 0.53 -13.48 2.95
CA PHE A 221 -0.31 -12.92 1.89
C PHE A 221 -0.25 -13.74 0.59
N PRO A 222 -0.55 -15.03 0.60
CA PRO A 222 -0.54 -15.79 -0.66
C PRO A 222 -1.58 -15.24 -1.63
N MET A 223 -1.33 -15.39 -2.94
CA MET A 223 -2.29 -15.01 -3.97
C MET A 223 -3.64 -15.67 -3.74
N GLY A 224 -4.72 -14.92 -3.94
CA GLY A 224 -6.10 -15.35 -3.71
C GLY A 224 -6.55 -15.32 -2.26
N LYS A 225 -5.72 -14.85 -1.32
CA LYS A 225 -6.11 -14.73 0.08
C LYS A 225 -7.05 -13.54 0.30
N ASP A 226 -8.09 -13.77 1.10
CA ASP A 226 -8.97 -12.71 1.57
C ASP A 226 -8.34 -11.96 2.75
N VAL A 227 -8.47 -10.63 2.72
CA VAL A 227 -7.97 -9.69 3.72
C VAL A 227 -9.05 -8.67 4.06
N ALA A 228 -9.01 -8.13 5.26
CA ALA A 228 -9.89 -7.02 5.64
C ALA A 228 -9.20 -5.68 5.33
N VAL A 229 -9.92 -4.80 4.64
CA VAL A 229 -9.43 -3.48 4.24
C VAL A 229 -10.31 -2.42 4.87
N ALA A 230 -9.75 -1.58 5.74
CA ALA A 230 -10.45 -0.49 6.42
C ALA A 230 -9.98 0.87 5.89
N PHE A 231 -10.92 1.78 5.65
CA PHE A 231 -10.67 3.12 5.14
C PHE A 231 -10.96 4.17 6.21
N TRP A 232 -9.95 4.87 6.70
CA TRP A 232 -10.09 5.89 7.73
C TRP A 232 -10.98 7.05 7.29
N ALA A 233 -10.81 7.50 6.04
CA ALA A 233 -11.59 8.60 5.47
C ALA A 233 -13.08 8.26 5.30
N LEU A 234 -13.47 6.98 5.33
CA LEU A 234 -14.83 6.50 5.19
C LEU A 234 -15.37 5.92 6.52
N SER A 235 -15.11 6.60 7.64
CA SER A 235 -15.58 6.24 9.00
C SER A 235 -15.16 4.81 9.40
N ASN A 236 -13.96 4.39 9.04
CA ASN A 236 -13.43 3.04 9.26
C ASN A 236 -14.28 1.91 8.64
N GLN A 237 -14.97 2.21 7.55
CA GLN A 237 -15.70 1.19 6.81
C GLN A 237 -14.73 0.09 6.37
N THR A 238 -15.03 -1.15 6.76
CA THR A 238 -14.22 -2.33 6.44
C THR A 238 -14.89 -3.12 5.32
N VAL A 239 -14.12 -3.45 4.31
CA VAL A 239 -14.55 -4.29 3.18
C VAL A 239 -13.60 -5.47 3.02
N SER A 240 -14.07 -6.54 2.38
CA SER A 240 -13.21 -7.65 2.00
C SER A 240 -12.45 -7.30 0.73
N GLY A 241 -11.15 -7.54 0.74
CA GLY A 241 -10.28 -7.51 -0.44
C GLY A 241 -9.62 -8.86 -0.63
N THR A 242 -9.15 -9.13 -1.86
CA THR A 242 -8.45 -10.37 -2.20
C THR A 242 -7.06 -10.04 -2.74
N VAL A 243 -6.03 -10.71 -2.24
CA VAL A 243 -4.65 -10.58 -2.74
C VAL A 243 -4.60 -11.03 -4.20
N ARG A 244 -4.37 -10.09 -5.12
CA ARG A 244 -4.33 -10.36 -6.56
C ARG A 244 -2.91 -10.61 -7.05
N GLU A 245 -1.97 -9.83 -6.57
CA GLU A 245 -0.60 -9.83 -7.07
C GLU A 245 0.39 -9.52 -5.96
N ILE A 246 1.53 -10.18 -6.03
CA ILE A 246 2.69 -9.94 -5.17
C ILE A 246 3.87 -9.66 -6.10
N SER A 247 4.57 -8.55 -5.91
CA SER A 247 5.78 -8.27 -6.67
C SER A 247 6.79 -9.42 -6.51
N PRO A 248 7.37 -9.93 -7.59
CA PRO A 248 8.35 -11.01 -7.49
C PRO A 248 9.69 -10.55 -6.89
N MET A 249 9.89 -9.24 -6.75
CA MET A 249 11.12 -8.63 -6.25
C MET A 249 10.79 -7.60 -5.17
N ALA A 250 11.55 -7.62 -4.08
CA ALA A 250 11.46 -6.61 -3.04
C ALA A 250 12.02 -5.26 -3.52
N ASP A 251 11.44 -4.18 -3.05
CA ASP A 251 12.03 -2.85 -3.19
C ASP A 251 13.36 -2.80 -2.43
N PRO A 252 14.48 -2.44 -3.08
CA PRO A 252 15.80 -2.50 -2.47
C PRO A 252 16.01 -1.48 -1.34
N ALA A 253 15.26 -0.38 -1.31
CA ALA A 253 15.39 0.67 -0.31
C ALA A 253 14.61 0.32 0.96
N SER A 254 13.38 -0.16 0.83
CA SER A 254 12.49 -0.49 1.96
C SER A 254 12.56 -1.95 2.40
N ARG A 255 13.11 -2.84 1.57
CA ARG A 255 13.12 -4.31 1.75
C ARG A 255 11.74 -4.90 1.94
N THR A 256 10.77 -4.34 1.24
CA THR A 256 9.38 -4.77 1.29
C THR A 256 8.90 -5.25 -0.08
N TYR A 257 8.01 -6.22 -0.08
CA TYR A 257 7.30 -6.67 -1.26
C TYR A 257 6.02 -5.86 -1.45
N LYS A 258 5.78 -5.39 -2.66
CA LYS A 258 4.54 -4.75 -3.04
C LYS A 258 3.46 -5.79 -3.23
N VAL A 259 2.35 -5.66 -2.51
CA VAL A 259 1.17 -6.53 -2.61
C VAL A 259 -0.02 -5.69 -3.05
N SER A 260 -0.66 -6.10 -4.15
CA SER A 260 -1.87 -5.47 -4.70
C SER A 260 -3.09 -6.27 -4.29
N ILE A 261 -4.06 -5.60 -3.71
CA ILE A 261 -5.30 -6.17 -3.19
C ILE A 261 -6.46 -5.63 -4.00
N SER A 262 -7.15 -6.51 -4.72
CA SER A 262 -8.37 -6.14 -5.44
C SER A 262 -9.56 -6.03 -4.48
N LEU A 263 -10.46 -5.10 -4.78
CA LEU A 263 -11.67 -4.85 -4.01
C LEU A 263 -12.88 -5.16 -4.88
N PRO A 264 -13.49 -6.35 -4.77
CA PRO A 264 -14.65 -6.71 -5.59
C PRO A 264 -15.86 -5.78 -5.38
N ASN A 265 -16.00 -5.24 -4.18
CA ASN A 265 -17.06 -4.32 -3.80
C ASN A 265 -16.45 -3.08 -3.13
N PRO A 266 -15.90 -2.13 -3.92
CA PRO A 266 -15.30 -0.94 -3.35
C PRO A 266 -16.36 -0.08 -2.64
N PRO A 267 -16.03 0.54 -1.49
CA PRO A 267 -16.99 1.38 -0.78
C PRO A 267 -17.30 2.65 -1.57
N GLN A 268 -18.54 3.13 -1.44
CA GLN A 268 -18.91 4.42 -2.07
C GLN A 268 -18.04 5.56 -1.53
N GLY A 269 -17.59 6.42 -2.42
CA GLY A 269 -16.71 7.55 -2.06
C GLY A 269 -15.23 7.20 -1.98
N MET A 270 -14.82 5.97 -2.32
CA MET A 270 -13.41 5.63 -2.44
C MET A 270 -12.75 6.43 -3.56
N GLN A 271 -11.62 7.07 -3.26
CA GLN A 271 -10.85 7.90 -4.20
C GLN A 271 -9.41 7.43 -4.28
N LEU A 272 -8.76 7.71 -5.41
CA LEU A 272 -7.34 7.50 -5.61
C LEU A 272 -6.53 8.25 -4.53
N GLY A 273 -5.47 7.63 -4.04
CA GLY A 273 -4.61 8.20 -3.01
C GLY A 273 -5.13 8.06 -1.57
N MET A 274 -6.35 7.58 -1.35
CA MET A 274 -6.83 7.32 0.02
C MET A 274 -5.96 6.30 0.73
N THR A 275 -5.74 6.52 2.03
CA THR A 275 -5.06 5.56 2.90
C THR A 275 -6.03 4.48 3.37
N ALA A 276 -5.60 3.24 3.28
CA ALA A 276 -6.30 2.08 3.80
C ALA A 276 -5.43 1.31 4.79
N SER A 277 -6.05 0.67 5.76
CA SER A 277 -5.40 -0.28 6.68
C SER A 277 -5.82 -1.69 6.29
N VAL A 278 -4.85 -2.51 5.97
CA VAL A 278 -5.08 -3.91 5.58
C VAL A 278 -4.70 -4.81 6.74
N THR A 279 -5.66 -5.63 7.17
CA THR A 279 -5.44 -6.61 8.23
C THR A 279 -5.46 -8.01 7.64
N ASN A 280 -4.44 -8.79 7.99
CA ASN A 280 -4.38 -10.18 7.63
C ASN A 280 -5.45 -10.96 8.41
N THR A 281 -6.63 -11.14 7.82
CA THR A 281 -7.67 -12.02 8.36
C THR A 281 -7.29 -13.47 8.07
N SER A 282 -6.43 -14.04 8.90
CA SER A 282 -6.24 -15.49 8.86
C SER A 282 -7.51 -16.16 9.38
N PRO A 283 -8.13 -17.09 8.63
CA PRO A 283 -9.24 -17.89 9.13
C PRO A 283 -8.81 -18.89 10.23
N LYS A 284 -7.56 -18.86 10.65
CA LYS A 284 -7.04 -19.53 11.84
C LYS A 284 -7.24 -18.70 13.11
N ALA A 285 -8.45 -18.25 13.39
CA ALA A 285 -8.87 -18.14 14.77
C ALA A 285 -8.96 -19.57 15.32
N ASN A 286 -7.80 -20.17 15.60
CA ASN A 286 -7.73 -21.31 16.47
C ASN A 286 -8.40 -20.88 17.77
N LYS A 287 -9.26 -21.74 18.34
CA LYS A 287 -9.93 -21.57 19.64
C LYS A 287 -8.96 -21.42 20.84
N ASN A 288 -7.67 -21.34 20.63
CA ASN A 288 -6.68 -20.90 21.59
C ASN A 288 -6.54 -19.38 21.44
N THR A 289 -7.42 -18.65 22.13
CA THR A 289 -7.31 -17.21 22.26
C THR A 289 -5.98 -16.92 22.93
N THR A 290 -5.02 -16.43 22.14
CA THR A 290 -3.73 -15.95 22.68
C THR A 290 -3.85 -14.48 23.00
N PHE A 291 -3.24 -14.05 24.09
CA PHE A 291 -3.24 -12.68 24.56
C PHE A 291 -1.83 -12.16 24.67
N VAL A 292 -1.63 -10.89 24.39
CA VAL A 292 -0.35 -10.23 24.52
C VAL A 292 -0.23 -9.62 25.92
N LEU A 293 0.80 -10.03 26.66
CA LEU A 293 1.14 -9.51 27.98
C LEU A 293 2.54 -8.88 27.96
N PRO A 294 2.84 -7.90 28.82
CA PRO A 294 4.23 -7.50 29.08
C PRO A 294 5.04 -8.68 29.59
N LEU A 295 6.28 -8.80 29.17
CA LEU A 295 7.18 -9.86 29.62
C LEU A 295 7.32 -9.89 31.17
N SER A 296 7.19 -8.71 31.82
CA SER A 296 7.20 -8.54 33.28
C SER A 296 6.02 -9.18 34.01
N ALA A 297 4.95 -9.61 33.30
CA ALA A 297 3.80 -10.32 33.88
C ALA A 297 4.06 -11.81 34.06
N ILE A 298 5.08 -12.35 33.41
CA ILE A 298 5.39 -13.78 33.48
C ILE A 298 6.13 -14.09 34.78
N TYR A 299 5.56 -15.03 35.54
CA TYR A 299 6.17 -15.60 36.75
C TYR A 299 6.60 -17.03 36.44
N GLN A 300 7.88 -17.35 36.66
CA GLN A 300 8.39 -18.67 36.42
C GLN A 300 9.38 -19.05 37.53
N THR A 301 9.02 -20.01 38.36
CA THR A 301 9.88 -20.61 39.42
C THR A 301 10.16 -22.07 39.16
N GLY A 302 9.60 -22.65 38.12
CA GLY A 302 9.77 -24.04 37.68
C GLY A 302 9.77 -24.17 36.17
N ASP A 303 9.39 -25.33 35.65
CA ASP A 303 9.41 -25.67 34.24
C ASP A 303 8.27 -25.03 33.42
N LYS A 304 7.24 -24.48 34.08
CA LYS A 304 6.09 -23.90 33.43
C LYS A 304 5.95 -22.40 33.68
N PRO A 305 5.76 -21.60 32.65
CA PRO A 305 5.42 -20.20 32.82
C PRO A 305 4.00 -20.05 33.39
N GLN A 306 3.85 -19.13 34.33
CA GLN A 306 2.60 -18.84 35.05
C GLN A 306 2.37 -17.33 35.07
N VAL A 307 1.14 -16.92 35.34
CA VAL A 307 0.76 -15.52 35.57
C VAL A 307 -0.10 -15.40 36.83
N TRP A 308 0.01 -14.27 37.50
CA TRP A 308 -0.85 -13.93 38.63
C TRP A 308 -2.15 -13.32 38.14
N VAL A 309 -3.28 -13.97 38.44
CA VAL A 309 -4.61 -13.48 38.14
C VAL A 309 -5.28 -12.97 39.41
N VAL A 310 -5.83 -11.77 39.34
CA VAL A 310 -6.60 -11.15 40.44
C VAL A 310 -8.04 -11.58 40.35
N GLY A 311 -8.53 -12.28 41.35
CA GLY A 311 -9.92 -12.68 41.46
C GLY A 311 -10.86 -11.51 41.81
N LYS A 312 -12.17 -11.74 41.74
CA LYS A 312 -13.20 -10.75 42.10
C LYS A 312 -13.16 -10.39 43.59
N ASP A 313 -12.60 -11.26 44.41
CA ASP A 313 -12.36 -11.10 45.85
C ASP A 313 -11.01 -10.43 46.15
N LYS A 314 -10.33 -9.91 45.11
CA LYS A 314 -9.00 -9.27 45.18
C LYS A 314 -7.88 -10.21 45.68
N LYS A 315 -8.10 -11.52 45.61
CA LYS A 315 -7.10 -12.53 45.91
C LYS A 315 -6.34 -12.94 44.67
N LEU A 316 -5.07 -13.22 44.85
CA LEU A 316 -4.17 -13.71 43.80
C LEU A 316 -4.29 -15.22 43.65
N SER A 317 -4.34 -15.65 42.40
CA SER A 317 -4.21 -17.08 42.02
C SER A 317 -3.18 -17.22 40.89
N LEU A 318 -2.39 -18.27 40.94
CA LEU A 318 -1.45 -18.64 39.87
C LEU A 318 -2.22 -19.41 38.78
N LYS A 319 -2.01 -19.03 37.53
CA LYS A 319 -2.58 -19.70 36.38
C LYS A 319 -1.48 -20.09 35.40
N ASP A 320 -1.41 -21.37 35.05
CA ASP A 320 -0.48 -21.87 34.04
C ASP A 320 -0.82 -21.28 32.68
N VAL A 321 0.19 -20.80 31.98
CA VAL A 321 0.04 -20.25 30.62
C VAL A 321 1.01 -20.94 29.66
N THR A 322 0.63 -20.95 28.39
CA THR A 322 1.51 -21.44 27.32
C THR A 322 2.05 -20.27 26.55
N VAL A 323 3.36 -20.07 26.58
CA VAL A 323 4.02 -19.05 25.77
C VAL A 323 4.12 -19.53 24.32
N THR A 324 3.59 -18.73 23.38
CA THR A 324 3.59 -19.07 21.97
C THR A 324 4.57 -18.24 21.13
N ASP A 325 4.83 -17.00 21.55
CA ASP A 325 5.77 -16.12 20.86
C ASP A 325 6.33 -15.02 21.78
N PHE A 326 7.53 -14.50 21.46
CA PHE A 326 8.21 -13.44 22.19
C PHE A 326 8.38 -12.21 21.29
N GLY A 327 7.80 -11.07 21.71
CA GLY A 327 8.09 -9.75 21.15
C GLY A 327 9.26 -9.05 21.86
N ASN A 328 9.49 -7.77 21.56
CA ASN A 328 10.60 -7.01 22.18
C ASN A 328 10.46 -6.85 23.70
N ASP A 329 9.27 -6.44 24.20
CA ASP A 329 8.94 -6.29 25.63
C ASP A 329 7.62 -7.00 25.98
N THR A 330 7.10 -7.81 25.09
CA THR A 330 5.81 -8.48 25.19
C THR A 330 5.94 -9.97 24.92
N VAL A 331 4.96 -10.72 25.38
CA VAL A 331 4.88 -12.17 25.19
C VAL A 331 3.45 -12.56 24.84
N GLN A 332 3.30 -13.45 23.86
CA GLN A 332 2.00 -14.03 23.53
C GLN A 332 1.75 -15.27 24.37
N VAL A 333 0.64 -15.28 25.10
CA VAL A 333 0.28 -16.37 26.02
C VAL A 333 -1.10 -16.91 25.71
N GLY A 334 -1.22 -18.23 25.73
CA GLY A 334 -2.48 -18.99 25.73
C GLY A 334 -2.84 -19.46 27.12
N GLY A 335 -4.10 -19.84 27.34
CA GLY A 335 -4.59 -20.39 28.61
C GLY A 335 -5.32 -19.38 29.49
N LEU A 336 -5.44 -18.11 29.08
CA LEU A 336 -6.23 -17.09 29.76
C LEU A 336 -7.63 -16.93 29.14
N THR A 337 -8.50 -16.26 29.86
CA THR A 337 -9.87 -15.93 29.42
C THR A 337 -9.96 -14.42 29.22
N ALA A 338 -10.66 -13.97 28.15
CA ALA A 338 -10.93 -12.54 27.97
C ALA A 338 -11.65 -11.98 29.20
N GLY A 339 -11.12 -10.89 29.76
CA GLY A 339 -11.62 -10.28 31.00
C GLY A 339 -10.83 -10.66 32.27
N ASP A 340 -9.93 -11.64 32.21
CA ASP A 340 -9.03 -11.93 33.34
C ASP A 340 -8.17 -10.68 33.65
N THR A 341 -8.00 -10.36 34.93
CA THR A 341 -7.12 -9.26 35.37
C THR A 341 -5.77 -9.85 35.80
N VAL A 342 -4.73 -9.55 35.05
CA VAL A 342 -3.37 -10.08 35.26
C VAL A 342 -2.46 -9.03 35.88
N VAL A 343 -1.61 -9.42 36.84
CA VAL A 343 -0.59 -8.55 37.43
C VAL A 343 0.55 -8.37 36.43
N THR A 344 0.94 -7.13 36.17
CA THR A 344 1.97 -6.79 35.18
C THR A 344 3.29 -6.30 35.79
N ALA A 345 3.31 -6.01 37.08
CA ALA A 345 4.53 -5.59 37.77
C ALA A 345 4.56 -6.10 39.24
N GLY A 346 5.75 -6.43 39.74
CA GLY A 346 5.95 -6.90 41.09
C GLY A 346 5.69 -8.41 41.30
N VAL A 347 5.55 -9.19 40.25
CA VAL A 347 5.15 -10.61 40.26
C VAL A 347 6.03 -11.53 41.14
N GLN A 348 7.29 -11.18 41.39
CA GLN A 348 8.24 -12.00 42.13
C GLN A 348 8.05 -11.98 43.66
N LEU A 349 7.29 -11.02 44.16
CA LEU A 349 7.10 -10.81 45.62
C LEU A 349 5.73 -11.27 46.11
N LEU A 350 4.88 -11.82 45.21
CA LEU A 350 3.51 -12.17 45.48
C LEU A 350 3.39 -13.64 45.91
N HIS A 351 2.35 -13.90 46.74
CA HIS A 351 2.04 -15.23 47.22
C HIS A 351 0.60 -15.63 46.86
N GLU A 352 0.36 -16.91 46.68
CA GLU A 352 -0.96 -17.44 46.37
C GLU A 352 -1.92 -17.19 47.51
N GLY A 353 -3.13 -16.69 47.20
CA GLY A 353 -4.17 -16.34 48.17
C GLY A 353 -4.00 -14.99 48.85
N GLU A 354 -2.91 -14.24 48.55
CA GLU A 354 -2.66 -12.91 49.07
C GLU A 354 -3.71 -11.91 48.54
N THR A 355 -4.18 -10.99 49.40
CA THR A 355 -5.09 -9.91 49.04
C THR A 355 -4.30 -8.69 48.57
N VAL A 356 -4.60 -8.20 47.35
CA VAL A 356 -3.89 -7.08 46.73
C VAL A 356 -4.83 -5.89 46.49
N ARG A 357 -4.23 -4.70 46.32
CA ARG A 357 -4.91 -3.50 45.83
C ARG A 357 -4.45 -3.21 44.41
N THR A 358 -5.38 -2.83 43.57
CA THR A 358 -5.12 -2.44 42.18
C THR A 358 -5.10 -0.92 42.00
N GLU A 359 -4.46 -0.40 40.96
CA GLU A 359 -4.33 1.05 40.67
C GLU A 359 -5.70 1.79 40.52
N GLY A 360 -6.83 1.14 40.63
CA GLY A 360 -8.18 1.73 40.56
C GLY A 360 -8.95 1.72 41.88
N ASP A 361 -8.32 1.36 42.99
CA ASP A 361 -8.93 1.18 44.32
C ASP A 361 -8.72 2.40 45.26
N GLU A 362 -8.67 3.66 44.72
CA GLU A 362 -8.74 4.87 45.54
C GLU A 362 -10.16 5.25 45.93
#